data_d17e4bc70093416809b56d7b1be1da96
#
_entry.id   d17e4bc70093416809b56d7b1be1da96
#
_cell.length_a   1.000
_cell.length_b   1.000
_cell.length_c   1.000
_cell.angle_alpha   90.00
_cell.angle_beta   90.00
_cell.angle_gamma   90.00
#
_symmetry.space_group_name_H-M   'P 1'
#
loop_
_entity.id
_entity.type
_entity.pdbx_description
1 polymer ?
#
loop_
_entity_poly.entity_id
_entity_poly.type
_entity_poly.pdbx_seq_one_letter_code
_entity_poly.pdbx_strand_id
1 'polypeptide(L)'
;MAETGRGRMIAAWVLSALLAALFLFAGGQKLLGTGGTVAHFTEWGFPAWFRVLIGLIEVGGGLALLVPRVSFYAAGALGVVMIGAIYTHLTKAAPGVPVPIVCLLVLAFIASARRPNAGAA
;
A
#
# COMPACT_ATOMS: atom_id res chain seq x y z
N MET A 1 4.37 8.10 -28.43
CA MET A 1 3.50 8.73 -27.41
C MET A 1 2.40 7.78 -26.97
N ALA A 2 1.54 7.33 -27.89
CA ALA A 2 0.48 6.39 -27.52
C ALA A 2 1.03 5.09 -26.95
N GLU A 3 2.11 4.59 -27.52
CA GLU A 3 2.72 3.36 -27.02
C GLU A 3 3.28 3.53 -25.62
N THR A 4 3.91 4.67 -25.33
CA THR A 4 4.44 4.97 -24.00
C THR A 4 3.30 5.05 -22.99
N GLY A 5 2.20 5.73 -23.35
CA GLY A 5 1.04 5.81 -22.48
C GLY A 5 0.40 4.46 -22.25
N ARG A 6 0.33 3.63 -23.27
CA ARG A 6 -0.23 2.28 -23.14
C ARG A 6 0.65 1.41 -22.25
N GLY A 7 1.95 1.42 -22.47
CA GLY A 7 2.87 0.64 -21.65
C GLY A 7 2.83 1.06 -20.21
N ARG A 8 2.78 2.37 -19.97
CA ARG A 8 2.69 2.91 -18.61
C ARG A 8 1.38 2.47 -17.94
N MET A 9 0.29 2.46 -18.68
CA MET A 9 -1.01 2.07 -18.14
C MET A 9 -1.07 0.57 -17.86
N ILE A 10 -0.49 -0.25 -18.76
CA ILE A 10 -0.40 -1.69 -18.55
C ILE A 10 0.43 -1.97 -17.29
N ALA A 11 1.58 -1.31 -17.16
CA ALA A 11 2.43 -1.47 -15.98
C ALA A 11 1.67 -1.08 -14.71
N ALA A 12 0.91 0.02 -14.75
CA ALA A 12 0.13 0.45 -13.59
C ALA A 12 -0.91 -0.61 -13.22
N TRP A 13 -1.57 -1.22 -14.20
CA TRP A 13 -2.55 -2.29 -13.92
C TRP A 13 -1.89 -3.52 -13.31
N VAL A 14 -0.77 -3.98 -13.90
CA VAL A 14 -0.07 -5.16 -13.40
C VAL A 14 0.42 -4.91 -11.98
N LEU A 15 1.04 -3.76 -11.74
CA LEU A 15 1.56 -3.44 -10.42
C LEU A 15 0.44 -3.24 -9.40
N SER A 16 -0.69 -2.65 -9.82
CA SER A 16 -1.85 -2.51 -8.96
C SER A 16 -2.41 -3.86 -8.53
N ALA A 17 -2.47 -4.81 -9.47
CA ALA A 17 -2.95 -6.16 -9.15
C ALA A 17 -2.02 -6.88 -8.18
N LEU A 18 -0.71 -6.76 -8.40
CA LEU A 18 0.27 -7.37 -7.51
C LEU A 18 0.23 -6.75 -6.11
N LEU A 19 0.16 -5.43 -6.03
CA LEU A 19 0.07 -4.77 -4.73
C LEU A 19 -1.27 -5.02 -4.07
N ALA A 20 -2.36 -5.09 -4.83
CA ALA A 20 -3.67 -5.43 -4.26
C ALA A 20 -3.60 -6.79 -3.57
N ALA A 21 -3.01 -7.78 -4.23
CA ALA A 21 -2.86 -9.10 -3.63
C ALA A 21 -2.01 -9.04 -2.36
N LEU A 22 -0.90 -8.31 -2.41
CA LEU A 22 -0.02 -8.16 -1.25
C LEU A 22 -0.73 -7.49 -0.08
N PHE A 23 -1.43 -6.38 -0.34
CA PHE A 23 -2.10 -5.64 0.73
C PHE A 23 -3.33 -6.38 1.26
N LEU A 24 -4.04 -7.10 0.41
CA LEU A 24 -5.13 -7.96 0.88
C LEU A 24 -4.62 -9.03 1.83
N PHE A 25 -3.49 -9.64 1.50
CA PHE A 25 -2.88 -10.64 2.35
C PHE A 25 -2.37 -10.02 3.66
N ALA A 26 -1.57 -8.97 3.55
CA ALA A 26 -0.98 -8.32 4.73
C ALA A 26 -2.05 -7.70 5.62
N GLY A 27 -3.00 -7.01 5.03
CA GLY A 27 -4.10 -6.40 5.78
C GLY A 27 -5.01 -7.46 6.40
N GLY A 28 -5.28 -8.53 5.66
CA GLY A 28 -6.07 -9.64 6.17
C GLY A 28 -5.43 -10.27 7.41
N GLN A 29 -4.12 -10.46 7.40
CA GLN A 29 -3.42 -10.98 8.58
C GLN A 29 -3.56 -10.04 9.76
N LYS A 30 -3.51 -8.74 9.53
CA LYS A 30 -3.67 -7.76 10.61
C LYS A 30 -5.08 -7.79 11.19
N LEU A 31 -6.10 -7.95 10.33
CA LEU A 31 -7.48 -8.01 10.78
C LEU A 31 -7.75 -9.28 11.57
N LEU A 32 -7.20 -10.40 11.11
CA LEU A 32 -7.42 -11.70 11.75
C LEU A 32 -6.46 -11.95 12.92
N GLY A 33 -5.42 -11.14 13.06
CA GLY A 33 -4.44 -11.33 14.11
C GLY A 33 -3.52 -12.51 13.86
N THR A 34 -3.27 -12.84 12.59
CA THR A 34 -2.43 -13.98 12.19
C THR A 34 -1.07 -13.52 11.69
N GLY A 35 -0.20 -14.46 11.36
CA GLY A 35 1.10 -14.15 10.77
C GLY A 35 2.05 -13.38 11.67
N GLY A 36 1.88 -13.47 12.99
CA GLY A 36 2.74 -12.77 13.93
C GLY A 36 2.43 -11.28 14.08
N THR A 37 1.34 -10.79 13.45
CA THR A 37 1.02 -9.36 13.48
C THR A 37 0.71 -8.86 14.89
N VAL A 38 0.03 -9.67 15.71
CA VAL A 38 -0.29 -9.27 17.08
C VAL A 38 1.00 -9.08 17.88
N ALA A 39 1.91 -10.05 17.79
CA ALA A 39 3.19 -9.97 18.52
C ALA A 39 4.00 -8.76 18.06
N HIS A 40 4.10 -8.54 16.75
CA HIS A 40 4.88 -7.42 16.22
C HIS A 40 4.33 -6.07 16.68
N PHE A 41 3.01 -5.87 16.56
CA PHE A 41 2.41 -4.60 16.96
C PHE A 41 2.53 -4.37 18.47
N THR A 42 2.40 -5.45 19.25
CA THR A 42 2.57 -5.36 20.70
C THR A 42 4.01 -4.98 21.06
N GLU A 43 4.99 -5.61 20.42
CA GLU A 43 6.40 -5.28 20.64
C GLU A 43 6.71 -3.83 20.27
N TRP A 44 6.06 -3.32 19.24
CA TRP A 44 6.26 -1.94 18.79
C TRP A 44 5.50 -0.92 19.63
N GLY A 45 4.69 -1.39 20.57
CA GLY A 45 3.94 -0.50 21.46
C GLY A 45 2.64 0.00 20.88
N PHE A 46 2.12 -0.62 19.82
CA PHE A 46 0.86 -0.21 19.22
C PHE A 46 -0.31 -0.99 19.81
N PRO A 47 -1.44 -0.30 20.07
CA PRO A 47 -2.63 -0.99 20.58
C PRO A 47 -3.31 -1.82 19.51
N ALA A 48 -4.17 -2.75 19.94
CA ALA A 48 -4.86 -3.64 19.03
C ALA A 48 -5.74 -2.90 18.02
N TRP A 49 -6.38 -1.82 18.43
CA TRP A 49 -7.23 -1.06 17.50
C TRP A 49 -6.42 -0.45 16.35
N PHE A 50 -5.17 -0.09 16.62
CA PHE A 50 -4.30 0.47 15.58
C PHE A 50 -3.96 -0.60 14.55
N ARG A 51 -3.67 -1.81 14.99
CA ARG A 51 -3.42 -2.95 14.10
C ARG A 51 -4.63 -3.18 13.18
N VAL A 52 -5.83 -3.18 13.76
CA VAL A 52 -7.05 -3.37 12.99
C VAL A 52 -7.26 -2.21 12.01
N LEU A 53 -7.00 -0.99 12.44
CA LEU A 53 -7.13 0.19 11.57
C LEU A 53 -6.20 0.07 10.36
N ILE A 54 -4.94 -0.26 10.57
CA ILE A 54 -3.98 -0.42 9.48
C ILE A 54 -4.43 -1.55 8.56
N GLY A 55 -4.91 -2.66 9.13
CA GLY A 55 -5.44 -3.77 8.33
C GLY A 55 -6.61 -3.35 7.44
N LEU A 56 -7.53 -2.55 7.98
CA LEU A 56 -8.67 -2.03 7.20
C LEU A 56 -8.19 -1.13 6.06
N ILE A 57 -7.22 -0.26 6.32
CA ILE A 57 -6.68 0.62 5.29
C ILE A 57 -5.98 -0.21 4.21
N GLU A 58 -5.23 -1.23 4.59
CA GLU A 58 -4.52 -2.06 3.62
C GLU A 58 -5.47 -2.89 2.76
N VAL A 59 -6.48 -3.50 3.36
CA VAL A 59 -7.47 -4.26 2.59
C VAL A 59 -8.29 -3.33 1.71
N GLY A 60 -8.84 -2.27 2.28
CA GLY A 60 -9.64 -1.31 1.53
C GLY A 60 -8.85 -0.60 0.46
N GLY A 61 -7.64 -0.17 0.79
CA GLY A 61 -6.76 0.50 -0.16
C GLY A 61 -6.29 -0.45 -1.26
N GLY A 62 -5.99 -1.71 -0.91
CA GLY A 62 -5.62 -2.71 -1.90
C GLY A 62 -6.73 -2.93 -2.91
N LEU A 63 -7.97 -3.08 -2.45
CA LEU A 63 -9.11 -3.21 -3.35
C LEU A 63 -9.30 -1.94 -4.19
N ALA A 64 -9.14 -0.78 -3.58
CA ALA A 64 -9.33 0.49 -4.27
C ALA A 64 -8.26 0.74 -5.34
N LEU A 65 -7.08 0.14 -5.20
CA LEU A 65 -6.06 0.21 -6.27
C LEU A 65 -6.57 -0.35 -7.58
N LEU A 66 -7.50 -1.29 -7.54
CA LEU A 66 -8.05 -1.93 -8.72
C LEU A 66 -9.18 -1.13 -9.35
N VAL A 67 -9.61 -0.03 -8.73
CA VAL A 67 -10.68 0.82 -9.23
C VAL A 67 -10.03 2.10 -9.79
N PRO A 68 -9.97 2.28 -11.11
CA PRO A 68 -9.24 3.41 -11.71
C PRO A 68 -9.64 4.78 -11.18
N ARG A 69 -10.92 4.97 -10.84
CA ARG A 69 -11.42 6.27 -10.37
C ARG A 69 -10.80 6.70 -9.05
N VAL A 70 -10.45 5.76 -8.19
CA VAL A 70 -9.95 6.05 -6.85
C VAL A 70 -8.53 5.56 -6.62
N SER A 71 -7.93 4.93 -7.63
CA SER A 71 -6.61 4.30 -7.51
C SER A 71 -5.54 5.30 -7.06
N PHE A 72 -5.58 6.52 -7.57
CA PHE A 72 -4.63 7.57 -7.16
C PHE A 72 -4.71 7.82 -5.65
N TYR A 73 -5.93 7.95 -5.13
CA TYR A 73 -6.13 8.23 -3.70
C TYR A 73 -5.80 7.03 -2.84
N ALA A 74 -6.10 5.83 -3.34
CA ALA A 74 -5.72 4.60 -2.66
C ALA A 74 -4.20 4.49 -2.55
N ALA A 75 -3.49 4.80 -3.64
CA ALA A 75 -2.03 4.80 -3.63
C ALA A 75 -1.47 5.80 -2.61
N GLY A 76 -2.11 6.96 -2.51
CA GLY A 76 -1.73 7.97 -1.52
C GLY A 76 -1.91 7.47 -0.09
N ALA A 77 -3.07 6.90 0.21
CA ALA A 77 -3.36 6.39 1.55
C ALA A 77 -2.41 5.25 1.93
N LEU A 78 -2.21 4.30 1.02
CA LEU A 78 -1.28 3.20 1.25
C LEU A 78 0.17 3.70 1.36
N GLY A 79 0.51 4.75 0.61
CA GLY A 79 1.82 5.39 0.69
C GLY A 79 2.08 5.95 2.07
N VAL A 80 1.10 6.61 2.68
CA VAL A 80 1.23 7.11 4.04
C VAL A 80 1.47 5.96 5.01
N VAL A 81 0.74 4.85 4.86
CA VAL A 81 0.95 3.66 5.69
C VAL A 81 2.37 3.13 5.51
N MET A 82 2.87 3.09 4.27
CA MET A 82 4.23 2.60 4.02
C MET A 82 5.30 3.52 4.62
N ILE A 83 5.09 4.82 4.57
CA ILE A 83 6.00 5.76 5.24
C ILE A 83 6.04 5.47 6.74
N GLY A 84 4.88 5.28 7.35
CA GLY A 84 4.82 4.90 8.75
C GLY A 84 5.49 3.56 9.04
N ALA A 85 5.33 2.61 8.14
CA ALA A 85 5.97 1.29 8.28
C ALA A 85 7.50 1.42 8.19
N ILE A 86 8.00 2.22 7.26
CA ILE A 86 9.44 2.46 7.13
C ILE A 86 9.97 3.08 8.42
N TYR A 87 9.29 4.12 8.91
CA TYR A 87 9.68 4.78 10.15
C TYR A 87 9.72 3.77 11.32
N THR A 88 8.69 2.93 11.43
CA THR A 88 8.61 1.93 12.50
C THR A 88 9.75 0.92 12.41
N HIS A 89 10.02 0.40 11.21
CA HIS A 89 11.11 -0.56 11.04
C HIS A 89 12.47 0.05 11.38
N LEU A 90 12.69 1.30 11.01
CA LEU A 90 13.96 1.97 11.29
C LEU A 90 14.12 2.28 12.77
N THR A 91 13.07 2.77 13.43
CA THR A 91 13.16 3.16 14.85
C THR A 91 13.15 1.97 15.79
N LYS A 92 12.54 0.87 15.38
CA LYS A 92 12.48 -0.36 16.18
C LYS A 92 13.54 -1.39 15.77
N ALA A 93 14.41 -1.02 14.83
CA ALA A 93 15.45 -1.91 14.30
C ALA A 93 14.87 -3.25 13.82
N ALA A 94 13.65 -3.21 13.27
CA ALA A 94 12.98 -4.41 12.79
C ALA A 94 13.51 -4.78 11.41
N PRO A 95 13.63 -6.08 11.10
CA PRO A 95 14.02 -6.50 9.76
C PRO A 95 12.88 -6.26 8.76
N GLY A 96 13.21 -6.31 7.48
CA GLY A 96 12.18 -6.21 6.45
C GLY A 96 11.92 -4.80 5.94
N VAL A 97 12.76 -3.83 6.29
CA VAL A 97 12.66 -2.45 5.80
C VAL A 97 12.54 -2.36 4.27
N PRO A 98 13.25 -3.18 3.47
CA PRO A 98 13.13 -3.06 2.00
C PRO A 98 11.71 -3.24 1.48
N VAL A 99 10.88 -4.05 2.13
CA VAL A 99 9.52 -4.32 1.63
C VAL A 99 8.66 -3.05 1.56
N PRO A 100 8.49 -2.27 2.66
CA PRO A 100 7.70 -1.05 2.55
C PRO A 100 8.34 0.01 1.65
N ILE A 101 9.67 0.01 1.52
CA ILE A 101 10.34 0.94 0.61
C ILE A 101 9.96 0.62 -0.83
N VAL A 102 10.06 -0.65 -1.23
CA VAL A 102 9.70 -1.06 -2.59
C VAL A 102 8.21 -0.79 -2.84
N CYS A 103 7.35 -1.12 -1.88
CA CYS A 103 5.92 -0.84 -2.01
C CYS A 103 5.66 0.66 -2.19
N LEU A 104 6.36 1.51 -1.43
CA LEU A 104 6.19 2.94 -1.55
C LEU A 104 6.59 3.44 -2.94
N LEU A 105 7.70 2.94 -3.49
CA LEU A 105 8.15 3.32 -4.82
C LEU A 105 7.13 2.88 -5.89
N VAL A 106 6.59 1.68 -5.77
CA VAL A 106 5.58 1.19 -6.70
C VAL A 106 4.29 2.01 -6.57
N LEU A 107 3.88 2.33 -5.35
CA LEU A 107 2.71 3.17 -5.12
C LEU A 107 2.89 4.57 -5.72
N ALA A 108 4.09 5.14 -5.61
CA ALA A 108 4.39 6.42 -6.22
C ALA A 108 4.24 6.35 -7.74
N PHE A 109 4.70 5.26 -8.36
CA PHE A 109 4.52 5.07 -9.80
C PHE A 109 3.03 4.96 -10.16
N ILE A 110 2.28 4.14 -9.41
CA ILE A 110 0.84 3.98 -9.65
C ILE A 110 0.13 5.33 -9.53
N ALA A 111 0.46 6.09 -8.49
CA ALA A 111 -0.13 7.42 -8.30
C ALA A 111 0.19 8.33 -9.48
N SER A 112 1.43 8.31 -9.98
CA SER A 112 1.80 9.15 -11.12
C SER A 112 1.05 8.73 -12.39
N ALA A 113 0.83 7.43 -12.60
CA ALA A 113 0.13 6.91 -13.77
C ALA A 113 -1.39 7.12 -13.68
N ARG A 114 -1.93 7.14 -12.48
CA ARG A 114 -3.37 7.27 -12.22
C ARG A 114 -3.78 8.66 -11.77
N ARG A 115 -2.85 9.58 -11.74
CA ARG A 115 -3.12 10.94 -11.26
C ARG A 115 -4.30 11.55 -11.99
N PRO A 116 -5.27 12.14 -11.25
CA PRO A 116 -6.35 12.86 -11.92
C PRO A 116 -5.78 13.95 -12.78
N ASN A 117 -6.23 14.01 -14.02
CA ASN A 117 -5.72 14.97 -14.98
C ASN A 117 -6.63 16.19 -15.01
N ALA A 118 -6.21 17.26 -14.35
CA ALA A 118 -6.98 18.50 -14.32
C ALA A 118 -7.19 19.06 -15.72
N GLY A 119 -6.22 18.84 -16.63
CA GLY A 119 -6.36 19.28 -17.99
C GLY A 119 -7.41 18.52 -18.78
N ALA A 120 -7.70 17.28 -18.38
CA ALA A 120 -8.73 16.47 -19.01
C ALA A 120 -10.11 16.74 -18.44
N ALA A 121 -10.16 17.39 -17.31
CA ALA A 121 -11.42 17.69 -16.65
C ALA A 121 -12.18 18.80 -17.38
#